data_c740dbe906492924ae8104d1b4631a9c
#
_entry.id   c740dbe906492924ae8104d1b4631a9c
#
_cell.length_a   1.000
_cell.length_b   1.000
_cell.length_c   1.000
_cell.angle_alpha   90.00
_cell.angle_beta   90.00
_cell.angle_gamma   90.00
#
_symmetry.space_group_name_H-M   'P 1'
#
loop_
_entity.id
_entity.type
_entity.pdbx_description
1 polymer ?
#
loop_
_entity_poly.entity_id
_entity_poly.type
_entity_poly.pdbx_seq_one_letter_code
_entity_poly.pdbx_strand_id
1 'polypeptide(L)'
;MYKRQVQADGPYVFRKGTQLQAKWICDDKVESHTLATQAAGTDIAPRCGYEHTVHVAAPNAPSVSVLPAVPRIVALSDIHGQYGLLVRLLRAHQVIDAQDRWALGKDTLVIAGDVFDRGPQVTEAFWLLYGLQQQAAAAGGAVHFVLGNHETMVLYDDLRYVNPKYLRSAQLLGRSYPQLYGADSVIGQWLRSRPVLLQIGDTLFLHGGISPEAVQLALDPARTNAAYQASLGLPKAEVKADPATAPLYDGKTSPIWYRGYFDGRLDTAGVQTVLDRLKLKRIVVGHTSMPHVSSFHGDRVIAIDSSIKNGENGELLFIEDGRLSRGLLDGSRVPLAQGEPGLQD
;
A
#
# COMPACT_ATOMS: atom_id res chain seq x y z
N MET A 1 4.80 33.50 -19.60
CA MET A 1 4.60 32.27 -20.36
C MET A 1 4.91 31.10 -19.45
N TYR A 2 3.90 30.40 -18.94
CA TYR A 2 4.12 29.12 -18.26
C TYR A 2 4.64 28.13 -19.31
N LYS A 3 5.87 27.66 -19.18
CA LYS A 3 6.38 26.53 -19.99
C LYS A 3 5.46 25.36 -19.69
N ARG A 4 4.73 24.87 -20.70
CA ARG A 4 3.95 23.64 -20.61
C ARG A 4 4.91 22.53 -20.17
N GLN A 5 4.70 21.98 -19.01
CA GLN A 5 5.53 20.87 -18.52
C GLN A 5 5.19 19.65 -19.35
N VAL A 6 6.16 19.16 -20.10
CA VAL A 6 6.03 17.98 -20.96
C VAL A 6 5.90 16.76 -20.05
N GLN A 7 4.95 15.90 -20.35
CA GLN A 7 4.63 14.77 -19.47
C GLN A 7 5.36 13.50 -19.90
N ALA A 8 5.97 12.84 -18.90
CA ALA A 8 6.46 11.47 -18.99
C ALA A 8 5.80 10.62 -17.89
N ASP A 9 5.36 9.40 -18.21
CA ASP A 9 4.70 8.49 -17.27
C ASP A 9 4.64 7.06 -17.81
N GLY A 10 4.52 6.05 -16.93
CA GLY A 10 4.43 4.64 -17.28
C GLY A 10 5.65 3.82 -16.81
N PRO A 11 5.71 2.52 -17.15
CA PRO A 11 4.78 1.85 -18.05
C PRO A 11 3.42 1.52 -17.42
N TYR A 12 2.38 1.58 -18.24
CA TYR A 12 1.10 0.94 -17.97
C TYR A 12 1.05 -0.38 -18.75
N VAL A 13 0.97 -1.51 -18.06
CA VAL A 13 1.11 -2.83 -18.67
C VAL A 13 -0.20 -3.60 -18.61
N PHE A 14 -0.69 -4.03 -19.78
CA PHE A 14 -1.95 -4.74 -19.93
C PHE A 14 -1.72 -6.15 -20.47
N ARG A 15 -2.45 -7.13 -19.96
CA ARG A 15 -2.44 -8.50 -20.46
C ARG A 15 -3.48 -8.66 -21.57
N LYS A 16 -3.06 -9.25 -22.69
CA LYS A 16 -3.92 -9.57 -23.84
C LYS A 16 -3.63 -11.01 -24.31
N GLY A 17 -4.35 -11.98 -23.78
CA GLY A 17 -4.05 -13.39 -24.05
C GLY A 17 -2.62 -13.74 -23.64
N THR A 18 -1.82 -14.21 -24.60
CA THR A 18 -0.40 -14.57 -24.41
C THR A 18 0.57 -13.40 -24.63
N GLN A 19 0.07 -12.17 -24.57
CA GLN A 19 0.88 -10.98 -24.80
C GLN A 19 0.72 -9.97 -23.65
N LEU A 20 1.78 -9.16 -23.47
CA LEU A 20 1.75 -7.93 -22.67
C LEU A 20 1.79 -6.74 -23.62
N GLN A 21 0.92 -5.77 -23.40
CA GLN A 21 0.99 -4.47 -24.03
C GLN A 21 1.47 -3.45 -22.99
N ALA A 22 2.70 -2.98 -23.13
CA ALA A 22 3.26 -1.91 -22.31
C ALA A 22 3.07 -0.58 -23.02
N LYS A 23 2.58 0.43 -22.33
CA LYS A 23 2.33 1.77 -22.83
C LYS A 23 3.00 2.81 -21.94
N TRP A 24 3.59 3.81 -22.56
CA TRP A 24 4.20 4.97 -21.89
C TRP A 24 3.66 6.26 -22.48
N ILE A 25 3.83 7.30 -21.71
CA ILE A 25 3.74 8.68 -22.20
C ILE A 25 5.15 9.25 -22.22
N CYS A 26 5.61 9.60 -23.40
CA CYS A 26 6.94 10.15 -23.65
C CYS A 26 6.72 11.51 -24.33
N ASP A 27 7.05 12.60 -23.68
CA ASP A 27 6.90 13.94 -24.24
C ASP A 27 5.47 14.22 -24.77
N ASP A 28 4.45 13.96 -23.96
CA ASP A 28 3.02 14.05 -24.30
C ASP A 28 2.55 13.10 -25.44
N LYS A 29 3.36 12.14 -25.85
CA LYS A 29 3.01 11.14 -26.88
C LYS A 29 2.92 9.75 -26.29
N VAL A 30 1.98 8.95 -26.78
CA VAL A 30 1.85 7.56 -26.39
C VAL A 30 2.80 6.69 -27.19
N GLU A 31 3.67 5.97 -26.49
CA GLU A 31 4.43 4.85 -27.05
C GLU A 31 3.81 3.53 -26.58
N SER A 32 3.85 2.50 -27.43
CA SER A 32 3.31 1.18 -27.13
C SER A 32 4.18 0.08 -27.66
N HIS A 33 4.46 -0.90 -26.79
CA HIS A 33 5.21 -2.11 -27.17
C HIS A 33 4.40 -3.34 -26.80
N THR A 34 4.38 -4.31 -27.70
CA THR A 34 3.77 -5.61 -27.47
C THR A 34 4.87 -6.66 -27.31
N LEU A 35 4.80 -7.45 -26.23
CA LEU A 35 5.77 -8.48 -25.88
C LEU A 35 5.02 -9.80 -25.67
N ALA A 36 5.61 -10.92 -26.10
CA ALA A 36 5.09 -12.25 -25.74
C ALA A 36 5.33 -12.52 -24.26
N THR A 37 4.34 -13.12 -23.57
CA THR A 37 4.53 -13.58 -22.19
C THR A 37 5.47 -14.78 -22.16
N GLN A 38 6.34 -14.82 -21.17
CA GLN A 38 7.26 -15.93 -20.91
C GLN A 38 6.92 -16.58 -19.56
N ALA A 39 7.16 -17.89 -19.46
CA ALA A 39 6.86 -18.64 -18.23
C ALA A 39 7.66 -18.13 -17.01
N ALA A 40 8.90 -17.71 -17.22
CA ALA A 40 9.76 -17.15 -16.18
C ALA A 40 9.50 -15.68 -15.87
N GLY A 41 8.50 -15.06 -16.52
CA GLY A 41 8.24 -13.62 -16.50
C GLY A 41 8.81 -12.89 -17.71
N THR A 42 8.39 -11.64 -17.93
CA THR A 42 8.74 -10.84 -19.12
C THR A 42 9.33 -9.49 -18.68
N ASP A 43 10.52 -9.18 -19.15
CA ASP A 43 11.18 -7.93 -18.86
C ASP A 43 10.73 -6.82 -19.81
N ILE A 44 10.42 -5.67 -19.25
CA ILE A 44 10.09 -4.44 -19.96
C ILE A 44 11.20 -3.44 -19.70
N ALA A 45 11.89 -3.03 -20.76
CA ALA A 45 13.03 -2.14 -20.68
C ALA A 45 12.63 -0.72 -20.20
N PRO A 46 13.55 0.00 -19.54
CA PRO A 46 13.38 1.40 -19.14
C PRO A 46 13.02 2.30 -20.31
N ARG A 47 12.07 3.24 -20.08
CA ARG A 47 11.66 4.24 -21.08
C ARG A 47 11.06 5.47 -20.43
N CYS A 48 11.15 6.61 -21.12
CA CYS A 48 10.36 7.81 -20.88
C CYS A 48 10.47 8.32 -19.44
N GLY A 49 11.68 8.33 -18.88
CA GLY A 49 11.96 8.81 -17.53
C GLY A 49 11.77 7.78 -16.42
N TYR A 50 11.28 6.57 -16.71
CA TYR A 50 11.35 5.45 -15.77
C TYR A 50 12.62 4.65 -16.06
N GLU A 51 13.55 4.62 -15.09
CA GLU A 51 14.94 4.15 -15.31
C GLU A 51 15.14 2.66 -14.98
N HIS A 52 14.12 1.97 -14.46
CA HIS A 52 14.24 0.58 -14.04
C HIS A 52 13.58 -0.37 -15.03
N THR A 53 14.15 -1.57 -15.18
CA THR A 53 13.49 -2.68 -15.86
C THR A 53 12.32 -3.17 -15.01
N VAL A 54 11.15 -3.33 -15.61
CA VAL A 54 9.98 -3.95 -14.97
C VAL A 54 9.93 -5.42 -15.33
N HIS A 55 10.10 -6.29 -14.33
CA HIS A 55 9.91 -7.72 -14.49
C HIS A 55 8.45 -8.09 -14.22
N VAL A 56 7.70 -8.47 -15.25
CA VAL A 56 6.29 -8.88 -15.13
C VAL A 56 6.22 -10.40 -14.95
N ALA A 57 5.94 -10.83 -13.73
CA ALA A 57 5.74 -12.25 -13.41
C ALA A 57 4.36 -12.78 -13.90
N ALA A 58 4.14 -14.09 -13.77
CA ALA A 58 2.82 -14.69 -13.90
C ALA A 58 1.82 -14.02 -12.93
N PRO A 59 0.50 -14.06 -13.21
CA PRO A 59 -0.49 -13.51 -12.31
C PRO A 59 -0.36 -14.07 -10.89
N ASN A 60 -0.44 -13.19 -9.89
CA ASN A 60 -0.30 -13.56 -8.49
C ASN A 60 -1.54 -14.33 -8.00
N ALA A 61 -1.31 -15.36 -7.19
CA ALA A 61 -2.36 -15.93 -6.35
C ALA A 61 -2.79 -14.91 -5.28
N PRO A 62 -4.02 -15.03 -4.72
CA PRO A 62 -4.44 -14.24 -3.57
C PRO A 62 -3.44 -14.36 -2.42
N SER A 63 -3.18 -13.25 -1.74
CA SER A 63 -2.24 -13.21 -0.62
C SER A 63 -2.79 -13.99 0.57
N VAL A 64 -1.89 -14.65 1.31
CA VAL A 64 -2.23 -15.28 2.59
C VAL A 64 -2.56 -14.18 3.61
N SER A 65 -3.62 -14.39 4.39
CA SER A 65 -4.14 -13.41 5.36
C SER A 65 -3.53 -13.56 6.76
N VAL A 66 -3.07 -14.77 7.11
CA VAL A 66 -2.50 -15.10 8.42
C VAL A 66 -1.19 -15.84 8.22
N LEU A 67 -0.13 -15.33 8.80
CA LEU A 67 1.23 -15.83 8.70
C LEU A 67 1.81 -16.11 10.09
N PRO A 68 2.75 -17.05 10.20
CA PRO A 68 3.49 -17.24 11.44
C PRO A 68 4.29 -16.00 11.83
N ALA A 69 4.68 -15.91 13.09
CA ALA A 69 5.58 -14.87 13.56
C ALA A 69 6.94 -14.95 12.83
N VAL A 70 7.51 -13.79 12.54
CA VAL A 70 8.84 -13.64 11.95
C VAL A 70 9.73 -12.79 12.87
N PRO A 71 11.06 -12.97 12.86
CA PRO A 71 11.97 -12.27 13.77
C PRO A 71 11.98 -10.76 13.55
N ARG A 72 11.90 -10.32 12.28
CA ARG A 72 12.03 -8.91 11.93
C ARG A 72 11.01 -8.47 10.89
N ILE A 73 10.32 -7.38 11.21
CA ILE A 73 9.39 -6.69 10.31
C ILE A 73 9.80 -5.23 10.21
N VAL A 74 9.85 -4.72 8.99
CA VAL A 74 9.91 -3.29 8.67
C VAL A 74 8.56 -2.89 8.11
N ALA A 75 7.98 -1.74 8.53
CA ALA A 75 6.69 -1.32 8.01
C ALA A 75 6.60 0.20 7.78
N LEU A 76 5.78 0.59 6.79
CA LEU A 76 5.42 1.97 6.47
C LEU A 76 4.04 2.02 5.81
N SER A 77 3.50 3.22 5.62
CA SER A 77 2.23 3.43 4.90
C SER A 77 2.16 4.82 4.27
N ASP A 78 1.04 5.10 3.58
CA ASP A 78 0.64 6.44 3.13
C ASP A 78 1.73 7.14 2.27
N ILE A 79 2.27 6.39 1.32
CA ILE A 79 3.33 6.83 0.41
C ILE A 79 2.84 7.94 -0.52
N HIS A 80 1.60 7.85 -0.99
CA HIS A 80 0.92 8.87 -1.78
C HIS A 80 1.78 9.44 -2.93
N GLY A 81 2.38 8.58 -3.73
CA GLY A 81 3.17 8.98 -4.90
C GLY A 81 4.46 9.74 -4.57
N GLN A 82 4.99 9.64 -3.36
CA GLN A 82 6.27 10.22 -2.95
C GLN A 82 7.42 9.22 -3.14
N TYR A 83 7.59 8.73 -4.37
CA TYR A 83 8.58 7.71 -4.72
C TYR A 83 10.02 8.11 -4.34
N GLY A 84 10.43 9.34 -4.63
CA GLY A 84 11.79 9.79 -4.30
C GLY A 84 12.07 9.76 -2.79
N LEU A 85 11.09 10.13 -1.96
CA LEU A 85 11.19 10.05 -0.51
C LEU A 85 11.19 8.61 -0.03
N LEU A 86 10.31 7.76 -0.59
CA LEU A 86 10.27 6.31 -0.32
C LEU A 86 11.64 5.67 -0.55
N VAL A 87 12.24 5.87 -1.72
CA VAL A 87 13.55 5.31 -2.07
C VAL A 87 14.64 5.77 -1.10
N ARG A 88 14.70 7.06 -0.77
CA ARG A 88 15.65 7.58 0.20
C ARG A 88 15.51 6.91 1.56
N LEU A 89 14.28 6.77 2.05
CA LEU A 89 13.98 6.15 3.35
C LEU A 89 14.37 4.67 3.36
N LEU A 90 14.01 3.92 2.32
CA LEU A 90 14.34 2.51 2.21
C LEU A 90 15.85 2.26 2.08
N ARG A 91 16.57 3.11 1.32
CA ARG A 91 18.05 3.04 1.20
C ARG A 91 18.74 3.38 2.52
N ALA A 92 18.29 4.42 3.24
CA ALA A 92 18.86 4.83 4.51
C ALA A 92 18.88 3.71 5.55
N HIS A 93 17.89 2.81 5.46
CA HIS A 93 17.77 1.66 6.36
C HIS A 93 18.14 0.31 5.73
N GLN A 94 18.79 0.33 4.56
CA GLN A 94 19.25 -0.87 3.84
C GLN A 94 18.11 -1.88 3.58
N VAL A 95 16.88 -1.39 3.43
CA VAL A 95 15.75 -2.19 2.94
C VAL A 95 15.95 -2.51 1.45
N ILE A 96 16.48 -1.52 0.73
CA ILE A 96 16.94 -1.65 -0.65
C ILE A 96 18.40 -1.18 -0.77
N ASP A 97 19.12 -1.69 -1.77
CA ASP A 97 20.48 -1.28 -2.08
C ASP A 97 20.52 0.02 -2.91
N ALA A 98 21.72 0.45 -3.30
CA ALA A 98 21.92 1.65 -4.10
C ALA A 98 21.32 1.55 -5.53
N GLN A 99 20.97 0.36 -6.00
CA GLN A 99 20.31 0.09 -7.26
C GLN A 99 18.80 -0.21 -7.11
N ASP A 100 18.20 0.13 -5.97
CA ASP A 100 16.81 -0.10 -5.60
C ASP A 100 16.38 -1.57 -5.57
N ARG A 101 17.32 -2.49 -5.33
CA ARG A 101 17.05 -3.92 -5.20
C ARG A 101 16.89 -4.32 -3.74
N TRP A 102 16.13 -5.38 -3.50
CA TRP A 102 15.92 -5.94 -2.17
C TRP A 102 17.23 -6.25 -1.43
N ALA A 103 17.36 -5.76 -0.20
CA ALA A 103 18.55 -5.90 0.63
C ALA A 103 18.29 -6.47 2.04
N LEU A 104 17.03 -6.70 2.45
CA LEU A 104 16.69 -7.24 3.78
C LEU A 104 16.88 -8.78 3.89
N GLY A 105 17.32 -9.45 2.83
CA GLY A 105 17.50 -10.90 2.89
C GLY A 105 16.19 -11.64 3.20
N LYS A 106 16.14 -12.32 4.36
CA LYS A 106 14.99 -13.14 4.78
C LYS A 106 13.94 -12.38 5.61
N ASP A 107 14.13 -11.10 5.86
CA ASP A 107 13.22 -10.28 6.66
C ASP A 107 11.95 -9.89 5.89
N THR A 108 11.03 -9.25 6.58
CA THR A 108 9.72 -8.91 6.05
C THR A 108 9.53 -7.39 5.99
N LEU A 109 9.05 -6.89 4.84
CA LEU A 109 8.56 -5.53 4.66
C LEU A 109 7.03 -5.53 4.54
N VAL A 110 6.35 -4.66 5.28
CA VAL A 110 4.89 -4.46 5.18
C VAL A 110 4.59 -3.02 4.78
N ILE A 111 3.76 -2.86 3.75
CA ILE A 111 3.20 -1.57 3.34
C ILE A 111 1.71 -1.58 3.67
N ALA A 112 1.29 -0.70 4.60
CA ALA A 112 -0.09 -0.66 5.07
C ALA A 112 -0.98 0.32 4.25
N GLY A 113 -0.84 0.27 2.92
CA GLY A 113 -1.73 0.95 1.98
C GLY A 113 -1.34 2.38 1.62
N ASP A 114 -2.18 2.98 0.80
CA ASP A 114 -2.16 4.36 0.33
C ASP A 114 -0.89 4.74 -0.44
N VAL A 115 -0.68 4.08 -1.57
CA VAL A 115 0.30 4.47 -2.59
C VAL A 115 -0.30 5.46 -3.57
N PHE A 116 -1.61 5.33 -3.87
CA PHE A 116 -2.32 6.23 -4.77
C PHE A 116 -2.43 7.65 -4.24
N ASP A 117 -2.71 8.56 -5.19
CA ASP A 117 -3.10 9.96 -4.98
C ASP A 117 -1.97 10.90 -4.54
N ARG A 118 -2.28 12.21 -4.54
CA ARG A 118 -1.48 13.34 -4.05
C ARG A 118 -0.20 13.58 -4.84
N GLY A 119 0.83 12.77 -4.66
CA GLY A 119 2.14 12.94 -5.30
C GLY A 119 2.16 12.52 -6.77
N PRO A 120 3.18 12.94 -7.53
CA PRO A 120 3.27 12.71 -8.98
C PRO A 120 3.95 11.41 -9.39
N GLN A 121 4.36 10.55 -8.45
CA GLN A 121 5.18 9.36 -8.73
C GLN A 121 4.53 8.06 -8.21
N VAL A 122 3.20 7.92 -8.42
CA VAL A 122 2.42 6.73 -8.04
C VAL A 122 2.83 5.51 -8.88
N THR A 123 3.02 5.70 -10.18
CA THR A 123 3.40 4.62 -11.12
C THR A 123 4.73 4.01 -10.73
N GLU A 124 5.72 4.86 -10.43
CA GLU A 124 7.06 4.47 -10.02
C GLU A 124 7.04 3.71 -8.68
N ALA A 125 6.25 4.20 -7.71
CA ALA A 125 6.12 3.56 -6.40
C ALA A 125 5.50 2.14 -6.53
N PHE A 126 4.45 1.96 -7.33
CA PHE A 126 3.87 0.65 -7.55
C PHE A 126 4.83 -0.33 -8.21
N TRP A 127 5.59 0.09 -9.22
CA TRP A 127 6.55 -0.80 -9.88
C TRP A 127 7.71 -1.19 -8.96
N LEU A 128 8.17 -0.27 -8.11
CA LEU A 128 9.17 -0.62 -7.09
C LEU A 128 8.62 -1.71 -6.14
N LEU A 129 7.45 -1.49 -5.54
CA LEU A 129 6.88 -2.44 -4.59
C LEU A 129 6.56 -3.80 -5.23
N TYR A 130 6.03 -3.79 -6.46
CA TYR A 130 5.78 -4.99 -7.25
C TYR A 130 7.07 -5.79 -7.50
N GLY A 131 8.16 -5.11 -7.87
CA GLY A 131 9.47 -5.72 -8.11
C GLY A 131 10.11 -6.24 -6.81
N LEU A 132 10.05 -5.45 -5.73
CA LEU A 132 10.60 -5.84 -4.42
C LEU A 132 9.92 -7.10 -3.88
N GLN A 133 8.62 -7.28 -4.11
CA GLN A 133 7.92 -8.50 -3.67
C GLN A 133 8.52 -9.77 -4.31
N GLN A 134 8.87 -9.70 -5.58
CA GLN A 134 9.46 -10.83 -6.30
C GLN A 134 10.89 -11.09 -5.84
N GLN A 135 11.68 -10.02 -5.68
CA GLN A 135 13.07 -10.12 -5.24
C GLN A 135 13.17 -10.64 -3.80
N ALA A 136 12.28 -10.17 -2.90
CA ALA A 136 12.22 -10.67 -1.53
C ALA A 136 11.89 -12.16 -1.48
N ALA A 137 10.89 -12.62 -2.24
CA ALA A 137 10.53 -14.04 -2.33
C ALA A 137 11.70 -14.89 -2.82
N ALA A 138 12.46 -14.42 -3.81
CA ALA A 138 13.66 -15.11 -4.32
C ALA A 138 14.79 -15.18 -3.28
N ALA A 139 14.87 -14.19 -2.37
CA ALA A 139 15.84 -14.16 -1.27
C ALA A 139 15.37 -14.92 -0.01
N GLY A 140 14.15 -15.46 0.00
CA GLY A 140 13.55 -16.13 1.16
C GLY A 140 12.94 -15.16 2.18
N GLY A 141 12.81 -13.88 1.84
CA GLY A 141 12.11 -12.84 2.58
C GLY A 141 10.70 -12.59 2.04
N ALA A 142 10.07 -11.52 2.47
CA ALA A 142 8.71 -11.18 2.03
C ALA A 142 8.47 -9.67 1.94
N VAL A 143 7.66 -9.27 0.94
CA VAL A 143 7.03 -7.95 0.89
C VAL A 143 5.52 -8.14 0.85
N HIS A 144 4.82 -7.59 1.83
CA HIS A 144 3.37 -7.59 1.91
C HIS A 144 2.83 -6.19 1.69
N PHE A 145 1.86 -6.10 0.79
CA PHE A 145 1.09 -4.88 0.56
C PHE A 145 -0.34 -5.10 1.05
N VAL A 146 -0.81 -4.23 1.90
CA VAL A 146 -2.20 -4.21 2.39
C VAL A 146 -2.92 -3.05 1.70
N LEU A 147 -4.16 -3.25 1.25
CA LEU A 147 -4.92 -2.21 0.58
C LEU A 147 -5.35 -1.12 1.57
N GLY A 148 -5.15 0.13 1.17
CA GLY A 148 -5.69 1.30 1.85
C GLY A 148 -7.01 1.80 1.23
N ASN A 149 -7.56 2.87 1.79
CA ASN A 149 -8.78 3.45 1.27
C ASN A 149 -8.55 4.14 -0.08
N HIS A 150 -7.37 4.70 -0.35
CA HIS A 150 -7.07 5.32 -1.63
C HIS A 150 -6.96 4.30 -2.76
N GLU A 151 -6.49 3.08 -2.52
CA GLU A 151 -6.58 2.00 -3.50
C GLU A 151 -8.03 1.70 -3.86
N THR A 152 -8.90 1.56 -2.87
CA THR A 152 -10.33 1.31 -3.13
C THR A 152 -11.03 2.50 -3.80
N MET A 153 -10.70 3.73 -3.40
CA MET A 153 -11.24 4.96 -3.99
C MET A 153 -10.95 5.05 -5.48
N VAL A 154 -9.71 4.90 -5.89
CA VAL A 154 -9.34 4.93 -7.30
C VAL A 154 -10.06 3.82 -8.08
N LEU A 155 -10.12 2.60 -7.53
CA LEU A 155 -10.74 1.47 -8.22
C LEU A 155 -12.26 1.60 -8.40
N TYR A 156 -12.96 2.35 -7.53
CA TYR A 156 -14.40 2.65 -7.69
C TYR A 156 -14.69 4.07 -8.21
N ASP A 157 -13.69 4.72 -8.85
CA ASP A 157 -13.82 6.03 -9.55
C ASP A 157 -14.05 7.24 -8.62
N ASP A 158 -13.55 7.19 -7.38
CA ASP A 158 -13.47 8.38 -6.53
C ASP A 158 -12.10 9.06 -6.68
N LEU A 159 -11.99 10.00 -7.58
CA LEU A 159 -10.74 10.62 -8.03
C LEU A 159 -10.42 11.96 -7.37
N ARG A 160 -11.02 12.26 -6.23
CA ARG A 160 -10.92 13.58 -5.55
C ARG A 160 -9.49 13.99 -5.19
N TYR A 161 -8.59 13.06 -5.00
CA TYR A 161 -7.22 13.28 -4.55
C TYR A 161 -6.16 12.94 -5.61
N VAL A 162 -6.61 12.53 -6.79
CA VAL A 162 -5.71 12.12 -7.89
C VAL A 162 -4.89 13.31 -8.37
N ASN A 163 -3.59 13.12 -8.49
CA ASN A 163 -2.72 14.13 -9.07
C ASN A 163 -3.11 14.40 -10.53
N PRO A 164 -3.23 15.67 -10.95
CA PRO A 164 -3.64 16.03 -12.32
C PRO A 164 -2.78 15.38 -13.43
N LYS A 165 -1.51 15.06 -13.16
CA LYS A 165 -0.64 14.28 -14.06
C LYS A 165 -1.37 13.02 -14.55
N TYR A 166 -1.99 12.26 -13.64
CA TYR A 166 -2.59 10.96 -13.96
C TYR A 166 -3.90 11.06 -14.72
N LEU A 167 -4.68 12.12 -14.50
CA LEU A 167 -5.88 12.39 -15.32
C LEU A 167 -5.48 12.68 -16.76
N ARG A 168 -4.37 13.41 -16.95
CA ARG A 168 -3.80 13.62 -18.28
C ARG A 168 -3.24 12.36 -18.88
N SER A 169 -2.51 11.53 -18.11
CA SER A 169 -2.02 10.22 -18.57
C SER A 169 -3.16 9.34 -19.08
N ALA A 170 -4.25 9.27 -18.32
CA ALA A 170 -5.43 8.51 -18.67
C ALA A 170 -6.06 9.02 -19.99
N GLN A 171 -6.22 10.34 -20.12
CA GLN A 171 -6.72 10.98 -21.35
C GLN A 171 -5.87 10.63 -22.56
N LEU A 172 -4.53 10.75 -22.46
CA LEU A 172 -3.60 10.43 -23.54
C LEU A 172 -3.68 8.96 -23.95
N LEU A 173 -3.82 8.06 -22.96
CA LEU A 173 -3.92 6.62 -23.18
C LEU A 173 -5.30 6.17 -23.69
N GLY A 174 -6.31 7.08 -23.75
CA GLY A 174 -7.67 6.78 -24.18
C GLY A 174 -8.43 5.87 -23.21
N ARG A 175 -8.15 5.98 -21.90
CA ARG A 175 -8.82 5.24 -20.81
C ARG A 175 -9.22 6.19 -19.69
N SER A 176 -10.18 5.80 -18.84
CA SER A 176 -10.33 6.47 -17.53
C SER A 176 -9.19 6.07 -16.59
N TYR A 177 -8.92 6.89 -15.57
CA TYR A 177 -7.84 6.57 -14.62
C TYR A 177 -8.02 5.22 -13.92
N PRO A 178 -9.21 4.83 -13.41
CA PRO A 178 -9.44 3.49 -12.88
C PRO A 178 -9.18 2.36 -13.90
N GLN A 179 -9.45 2.60 -15.18
CA GLN A 179 -9.20 1.61 -16.22
C GLN A 179 -7.70 1.35 -16.48
N LEU A 180 -6.81 2.26 -16.07
CA LEU A 180 -5.36 2.00 -16.09
C LEU A 180 -4.96 0.91 -15.08
N TYR A 181 -5.81 0.70 -14.06
CA TYR A 181 -5.69 -0.32 -13.03
C TYR A 181 -6.85 -1.33 -13.08
N GLY A 182 -7.40 -1.53 -14.28
CA GLY A 182 -8.45 -2.50 -14.57
C GLY A 182 -8.01 -3.96 -14.37
N ALA A 183 -8.93 -4.88 -14.49
CA ALA A 183 -8.67 -6.32 -14.38
C ALA A 183 -7.74 -6.87 -15.48
N ASP A 184 -7.54 -6.12 -16.57
CA ASP A 184 -6.61 -6.43 -17.65
C ASP A 184 -5.19 -5.87 -17.41
N SER A 185 -5.00 -4.97 -16.43
CA SER A 185 -3.68 -4.41 -16.13
C SER A 185 -2.90 -5.24 -15.12
N VAL A 186 -1.58 -5.27 -15.24
CA VAL A 186 -0.69 -6.03 -14.34
C VAL A 186 -0.80 -5.52 -12.90
N ILE A 187 -0.67 -4.21 -12.67
CA ILE A 187 -0.81 -3.62 -11.33
C ILE A 187 -2.25 -3.75 -10.82
N GLY A 188 -3.27 -3.63 -11.69
CA GLY A 188 -4.67 -3.82 -11.29
C GLY A 188 -4.97 -5.26 -10.84
N GLN A 189 -4.39 -6.27 -11.50
CA GLN A 189 -4.47 -7.66 -11.06
C GLN A 189 -3.72 -7.88 -9.75
N TRP A 190 -2.54 -7.27 -9.62
CA TRP A 190 -1.74 -7.34 -8.40
C TRP A 190 -2.51 -6.73 -7.22
N LEU A 191 -3.09 -5.55 -7.35
CA LEU A 191 -3.90 -4.90 -6.32
C LEU A 191 -5.10 -5.80 -5.90
N ARG A 192 -5.81 -6.39 -6.86
CA ARG A 192 -6.96 -7.27 -6.58
C ARG A 192 -6.58 -8.58 -5.88
N SER A 193 -5.30 -8.93 -5.85
CA SER A 193 -4.80 -10.09 -5.11
C SER A 193 -4.29 -9.71 -3.70
N ARG A 194 -4.32 -8.43 -3.30
CA ARG A 194 -3.79 -7.98 -2.01
C ARG A 194 -4.85 -8.03 -0.91
N PRO A 195 -4.45 -8.31 0.34
CA PRO A 195 -5.35 -8.33 1.48
C PRO A 195 -5.65 -6.90 1.98
N VAL A 196 -6.69 -6.75 2.76
CA VAL A 196 -6.96 -5.60 3.63
C VAL A 196 -6.52 -5.90 5.06
N LEU A 197 -6.64 -7.14 5.49
CA LEU A 197 -6.23 -7.63 6.81
C LEU A 197 -5.06 -8.61 6.65
N LEU A 198 -3.93 -8.32 7.27
CA LEU A 198 -2.76 -9.19 7.31
C LEU A 198 -2.32 -9.40 8.74
N GLN A 199 -2.41 -10.63 9.23
CA GLN A 199 -1.88 -11.01 10.53
C GLN A 199 -0.52 -11.69 10.36
N ILE A 200 0.48 -11.23 11.11
CA ILE A 200 1.80 -11.86 11.23
C ILE A 200 2.05 -12.15 12.72
N GLY A 201 2.01 -13.41 13.09
CA GLY A 201 2.08 -13.80 14.50
C GLY A 201 0.92 -13.21 15.31
N ASP A 202 1.24 -12.41 16.32
CA ASP A 202 0.31 -11.71 17.21
C ASP A 202 0.03 -10.25 16.83
N THR A 203 0.46 -9.83 15.64
CA THR A 203 0.34 -8.45 15.13
C THR A 203 -0.55 -8.41 13.90
N LEU A 204 -1.58 -7.57 13.90
CA LEU A 204 -2.45 -7.30 12.76
C LEU A 204 -2.01 -6.01 12.06
N PHE A 205 -1.78 -6.09 10.76
CA PHE A 205 -1.52 -4.96 9.88
C PHE A 205 -2.75 -4.69 9.02
N LEU A 206 -3.21 -3.46 9.00
CA LEU A 206 -4.29 -2.98 8.16
C LEU A 206 -4.15 -1.46 7.98
N HIS A 207 -4.96 -0.88 7.10
CA HIS A 207 -4.80 0.53 6.81
C HIS A 207 -5.43 1.45 7.86
N GLY A 208 -6.74 1.29 8.16
CA GLY A 208 -7.46 2.19 9.09
C GLY A 208 -7.46 1.70 10.53
N GLY A 209 -8.13 0.58 10.79
CA GLY A 209 -8.23 0.01 12.14
C GLY A 209 -9.44 -0.92 12.28
N ILE A 210 -9.55 -1.56 13.44
CA ILE A 210 -10.71 -2.39 13.80
C ILE A 210 -11.55 -1.65 14.82
N SER A 211 -12.72 -1.16 14.42
CA SER A 211 -13.71 -0.64 15.33
C SER A 211 -14.37 -1.76 16.14
N PRO A 212 -14.96 -1.48 17.31
CA PRO A 212 -15.74 -2.48 18.05
C PRO A 212 -16.82 -3.16 17.20
N GLU A 213 -17.47 -2.41 16.29
CA GLU A 213 -18.50 -2.90 15.37
C GLU A 213 -17.93 -3.81 14.31
N ALA A 214 -16.70 -3.57 13.88
CA ALA A 214 -16.02 -4.31 12.81
C ALA A 214 -15.21 -5.51 13.30
N VAL A 215 -15.21 -5.84 14.61
CA VAL A 215 -14.43 -6.96 15.15
C VAL A 215 -14.76 -8.28 14.45
N GLN A 216 -16.02 -8.50 14.07
CA GLN A 216 -16.42 -9.72 13.34
C GLN A 216 -15.69 -9.88 11.99
N LEU A 217 -15.35 -8.79 11.32
CA LEU A 217 -14.58 -8.82 10.07
C LEU A 217 -13.15 -9.32 10.30
N ALA A 218 -12.55 -8.96 11.44
CA ALA A 218 -11.17 -9.35 11.75
C ALA A 218 -11.05 -10.76 12.37
N LEU A 219 -12.15 -11.36 12.83
CA LEU A 219 -12.16 -12.75 13.31
C LEU A 219 -11.90 -13.77 12.20
N ASP A 220 -12.25 -13.43 10.96
CA ASP A 220 -11.96 -14.26 9.78
C ASP A 220 -11.32 -13.39 8.69
N PRO A 221 -10.01 -13.11 8.80
CA PRO A 221 -9.30 -12.28 7.82
C PRO A 221 -9.39 -12.82 6.39
N ALA A 222 -9.38 -14.13 6.22
CA ALA A 222 -9.44 -14.74 4.87
C ALA A 222 -10.77 -14.45 4.19
N ARG A 223 -11.90 -14.63 4.90
CA ARG A 223 -13.23 -14.33 4.39
C ARG A 223 -13.41 -12.84 4.10
N THR A 224 -12.96 -11.99 5.00
CA THR A 224 -13.03 -10.53 4.83
C THR A 224 -12.21 -10.08 3.63
N ASN A 225 -10.98 -10.57 3.48
CA ASN A 225 -10.14 -10.26 2.32
C ASN A 225 -10.78 -10.75 1.00
N ALA A 226 -11.37 -11.95 0.99
CA ALA A 226 -12.08 -12.45 -0.18
C ALA A 226 -13.29 -11.55 -0.56
N ALA A 227 -14.03 -11.03 0.43
CA ALA A 227 -15.13 -10.10 0.19
C ALA A 227 -14.65 -8.75 -0.39
N TYR A 228 -13.54 -8.20 0.12
CA TYR A 228 -12.91 -7.03 -0.49
C TYR A 228 -12.46 -7.32 -1.92
N GLN A 229 -11.72 -8.40 -2.16
CA GLN A 229 -11.22 -8.77 -3.49
C GLN A 229 -12.36 -8.94 -4.52
N ALA A 230 -13.47 -9.52 -4.12
CA ALA A 230 -14.65 -9.69 -4.98
C ALA A 230 -15.34 -8.35 -5.31
N SER A 231 -15.24 -7.34 -4.44
CA SER A 231 -15.89 -6.04 -4.60
C SER A 231 -14.98 -4.95 -5.19
N LEU A 232 -13.68 -5.19 -5.34
CA LEU A 232 -12.74 -4.20 -5.88
C LEU A 232 -13.04 -3.87 -7.34
N GLY A 233 -13.28 -2.58 -7.60
CA GLY A 233 -13.59 -2.07 -8.93
C GLY A 233 -15.08 -2.10 -9.29
N LEU A 234 -15.96 -2.57 -8.39
CA LEU A 234 -17.39 -2.32 -8.51
C LEU A 234 -17.72 -0.84 -8.28
N PRO A 235 -18.78 -0.30 -8.88
CA PRO A 235 -19.19 1.08 -8.65
C PRO A 235 -19.42 1.38 -7.17
N LYS A 236 -19.00 2.56 -6.71
CA LYS A 236 -19.14 3.00 -5.31
C LYS A 236 -20.58 2.90 -4.79
N ALA A 237 -21.57 3.23 -5.61
CA ALA A 237 -22.98 3.12 -5.24
C ALA A 237 -23.40 1.67 -5.00
N GLU A 238 -22.88 0.74 -5.79
CA GLU A 238 -23.18 -0.70 -5.69
C GLU A 238 -22.59 -1.29 -4.40
N VAL A 239 -21.29 -1.09 -4.14
CA VAL A 239 -20.66 -1.63 -2.92
C VAL A 239 -21.24 -1.04 -1.63
N LYS A 240 -21.79 0.18 -1.67
CA LYS A 240 -22.43 0.81 -0.51
C LYS A 240 -23.90 0.44 -0.34
N ALA A 241 -24.58 0.02 -1.40
CA ALA A 241 -25.98 -0.40 -1.35
C ALA A 241 -26.13 -1.89 -0.94
N ASP A 242 -25.14 -2.72 -1.21
CA ASP A 242 -25.17 -4.14 -0.87
C ASP A 242 -24.85 -4.33 0.64
N PRO A 243 -25.77 -4.90 1.44
CA PRO A 243 -25.56 -5.17 2.86
C PRO A 243 -24.34 -6.04 3.17
N ALA A 244 -23.89 -6.87 2.23
CA ALA A 244 -22.72 -7.72 2.42
C ALA A 244 -21.41 -6.93 2.29
N THR A 245 -21.37 -5.91 1.46
CA THR A 245 -20.16 -5.10 1.20
C THR A 245 -20.18 -3.74 1.89
N ALA A 246 -21.34 -3.16 2.18
CA ALA A 246 -21.44 -1.84 2.80
C ALA A 246 -20.59 -1.67 4.09
N PRO A 247 -20.53 -2.65 5.03
CA PRO A 247 -19.67 -2.55 6.22
C PRO A 247 -18.18 -2.49 5.88
N LEU A 248 -17.75 -3.06 4.75
CA LEU A 248 -16.35 -3.05 4.29
C LEU A 248 -15.90 -1.65 3.83
N TYR A 249 -16.85 -0.81 3.42
CA TYR A 249 -16.60 0.53 2.86
C TYR A 249 -17.23 1.66 3.70
N ASP A 250 -17.69 1.36 4.91
CA ASP A 250 -18.19 2.39 5.82
C ASP A 250 -17.08 3.37 6.20
N GLY A 251 -17.35 4.66 6.09
CA GLY A 251 -16.34 5.72 6.28
C GLY A 251 -15.93 5.96 7.74
N LYS A 252 -16.56 5.28 8.72
CA LYS A 252 -16.30 5.48 10.15
C LYS A 252 -15.83 4.21 10.86
N THR A 253 -16.31 3.06 10.43
CA THR A 253 -16.14 1.79 11.15
C THR A 253 -15.36 0.74 10.40
N SER A 254 -15.23 0.87 9.07
CA SER A 254 -14.56 -0.14 8.26
C SER A 254 -13.05 -0.20 8.47
N PRO A 255 -12.42 -1.36 8.23
CA PRO A 255 -10.98 -1.57 8.41
C PRO A 255 -10.07 -0.62 7.65
N ILE A 256 -10.56 -0.01 6.57
CA ILE A 256 -9.76 0.93 5.75
C ILE A 256 -10.03 2.41 6.06
N TRP A 257 -10.97 2.73 6.97
CA TRP A 257 -11.34 4.10 7.28
C TRP A 257 -11.32 4.44 8.78
N TYR A 258 -11.30 3.46 9.68
CA TYR A 258 -11.44 3.69 11.11
C TYR A 258 -10.29 4.50 11.70
N ARG A 259 -10.61 5.52 12.53
CA ARG A 259 -9.66 6.41 13.22
C ARG A 259 -9.85 6.47 14.73
N GLY A 260 -10.78 5.68 15.27
CA GLY A 260 -11.24 5.82 16.65
C GLY A 260 -10.20 5.54 17.74
N TYR A 261 -9.03 5.03 17.38
CA TYR A 261 -7.90 4.88 18.30
C TYR A 261 -7.28 6.22 18.72
N PHE A 262 -7.45 7.26 17.90
CA PHE A 262 -6.71 8.50 17.99
C PHE A 262 -7.58 9.69 18.42
N ASP A 263 -8.88 9.64 18.18
CA ASP A 263 -9.83 10.74 18.42
C ASP A 263 -10.64 10.60 19.73
N GLY A 264 -10.22 9.68 20.61
CA GLY A 264 -10.85 9.45 21.90
C GLY A 264 -12.16 8.63 21.87
N ARG A 265 -12.59 8.14 20.69
CA ARG A 265 -13.79 7.28 20.57
C ARG A 265 -13.59 5.89 21.19
N LEU A 266 -12.35 5.41 21.26
CA LEU A 266 -11.99 4.15 21.89
C LEU A 266 -10.83 4.36 22.85
N ASP A 267 -11.07 4.10 24.13
CA ASP A 267 -10.05 4.17 25.16
C ASP A 267 -9.16 2.91 25.22
N THR A 268 -8.16 2.91 26.08
CA THR A 268 -7.21 1.80 26.23
C THR A 268 -7.89 0.49 26.61
N ALA A 269 -8.95 0.54 27.43
CA ALA A 269 -9.70 -0.65 27.85
C ALA A 269 -10.51 -1.23 26.68
N GLY A 270 -11.10 -0.35 25.86
CA GLY A 270 -11.80 -0.73 24.64
C GLY A 270 -10.86 -1.36 23.61
N VAL A 271 -9.66 -0.77 23.40
CA VAL A 271 -8.60 -1.35 22.54
C VAL A 271 -8.21 -2.74 23.05
N GLN A 272 -7.99 -2.89 24.37
CA GLN A 272 -7.65 -4.19 24.94
C GLN A 272 -8.77 -5.22 24.68
N THR A 273 -10.03 -4.83 24.83
CA THR A 273 -11.18 -5.70 24.54
C THR A 273 -11.19 -6.20 23.10
N VAL A 274 -10.87 -5.31 22.13
CA VAL A 274 -10.72 -5.70 20.72
C VAL A 274 -9.59 -6.69 20.54
N LEU A 275 -8.42 -6.43 21.11
CA LEU A 275 -7.24 -7.31 21.00
C LEU A 275 -7.50 -8.69 21.62
N ASP A 276 -8.13 -8.76 22.80
CA ASP A 276 -8.46 -10.02 23.48
C ASP A 276 -9.40 -10.89 22.64
N ARG A 277 -10.41 -10.27 22.02
CA ARG A 277 -11.34 -10.99 21.11
C ARG A 277 -10.64 -11.55 19.89
N LEU A 278 -9.66 -10.82 19.35
CA LEU A 278 -8.87 -11.22 18.18
C LEU A 278 -7.67 -12.10 18.54
N LYS A 279 -7.35 -12.26 19.83
CA LYS A 279 -6.16 -12.94 20.34
C LYS A 279 -4.86 -12.34 19.78
N LEU A 280 -4.80 -11.02 19.74
CA LEU A 280 -3.67 -10.24 19.23
C LEU A 280 -2.98 -9.46 20.34
N LYS A 281 -1.71 -9.17 20.16
CA LYS A 281 -0.94 -8.30 21.05
C LYS A 281 -1.03 -6.83 20.62
N ARG A 282 -1.07 -6.58 19.28
CA ARG A 282 -1.09 -5.22 18.75
C ARG A 282 -1.72 -5.13 17.36
N ILE A 283 -2.06 -3.90 17.00
CA ILE A 283 -2.55 -3.50 15.68
C ILE A 283 -1.61 -2.42 15.14
N VAL A 284 -1.16 -2.54 13.89
CA VAL A 284 -0.33 -1.56 13.20
C VAL A 284 -1.17 -0.95 12.07
N VAL A 285 -1.29 0.38 12.04
CA VAL A 285 -2.17 1.11 11.13
C VAL A 285 -1.51 2.31 10.47
N GLY A 286 -1.94 2.62 9.25
CA GLY A 286 -1.67 3.86 8.52
C GLY A 286 -2.79 4.89 8.69
N HIS A 287 -3.21 5.53 7.58
CA HIS A 287 -4.42 6.31 7.41
C HIS A 287 -4.53 7.60 8.24
N THR A 288 -4.19 7.56 9.51
CA THR A 288 -4.22 8.73 10.39
C THR A 288 -2.81 9.27 10.52
N SER A 289 -2.56 10.41 9.85
CA SER A 289 -1.22 10.99 9.75
C SER A 289 -0.74 11.52 11.09
N MET A 290 0.46 11.14 11.44
CA MET A 290 1.19 11.58 12.62
C MET A 290 2.51 12.25 12.20
N PRO A 291 3.10 13.13 13.03
CA PRO A 291 4.44 13.66 12.75
C PRO A 291 5.52 12.58 12.77
N HIS A 292 5.27 11.49 13.52
CA HIS A 292 6.21 10.39 13.73
C HIS A 292 5.49 9.05 13.76
N VAL A 293 6.24 7.96 13.50
CA VAL A 293 5.77 6.60 13.87
C VAL A 293 5.59 6.56 15.37
N SER A 294 4.36 6.35 15.82
CA SER A 294 3.95 6.58 17.21
C SER A 294 3.23 5.38 17.81
N SER A 295 3.46 5.16 19.09
CA SER A 295 2.76 4.18 19.89
C SER A 295 1.62 4.83 20.66
N PHE A 296 0.46 4.17 20.68
CA PHE A 296 -0.73 4.54 21.42
C PHE A 296 -1.22 3.38 22.30
N HIS A 297 -1.96 3.69 23.35
CA HIS A 297 -2.57 2.71 24.25
C HIS A 297 -1.58 1.70 24.85
N GLY A 298 -0.32 2.15 25.12
CA GLY A 298 0.72 1.28 25.67
C GLY A 298 1.15 0.18 24.69
N ASP A 299 1.60 0.56 23.50
CA ASP A 299 2.08 -0.30 22.40
C ASP A 299 1.03 -1.28 21.81
N ARG A 300 -0.27 -1.05 22.11
CA ARG A 300 -1.36 -1.85 21.52
C ARG A 300 -1.75 -1.41 20.14
N VAL A 301 -1.59 -0.11 19.83
CA VAL A 301 -1.80 0.46 18.50
C VAL A 301 -0.54 1.23 18.10
N ILE A 302 -0.02 0.92 16.92
CA ILE A 302 1.13 1.62 16.34
C ILE A 302 0.67 2.33 15.08
N ALA A 303 0.75 3.66 15.08
CA ALA A 303 0.47 4.50 13.92
C ALA A 303 1.73 4.67 13.08
N ILE A 304 1.67 4.28 11.80
CA ILE A 304 2.83 4.31 10.87
C ILE A 304 2.68 5.25 9.69
N ASP A 305 1.56 5.99 9.57
CA ASP A 305 1.48 7.14 8.66
C ASP A 305 2.27 8.31 9.27
N SER A 306 3.54 8.39 8.92
CA SER A 306 4.48 9.43 9.36
C SER A 306 4.48 10.66 8.44
N SER A 307 3.38 10.95 7.77
CA SER A 307 3.19 12.10 6.88
C SER A 307 4.10 12.12 5.64
N ILE A 308 4.50 10.95 5.13
CA ILE A 308 5.27 10.81 3.88
C ILE A 308 4.61 11.59 2.72
N LYS A 309 3.28 11.63 2.70
CA LYS A 309 2.47 12.35 1.70
C LYS A 309 2.86 13.82 1.48
N ASN A 310 3.49 14.45 2.45
CA ASN A 310 3.94 15.84 2.35
C ASN A 310 5.26 15.98 1.55
N GLY A 311 5.96 14.87 1.27
CA GLY A 311 7.19 14.87 0.48
C GLY A 311 8.44 15.36 1.20
N GLU A 312 8.36 15.68 2.48
CA GLU A 312 9.44 16.29 3.27
C GLU A 312 10.15 15.30 4.18
N ASN A 313 9.35 14.48 4.89
CA ASN A 313 9.84 13.53 5.88
C ASN A 313 9.10 12.20 5.78
N GLY A 314 9.66 11.16 6.41
CA GLY A 314 9.07 9.85 6.54
C GLY A 314 9.86 8.99 7.49
N GLU A 315 9.19 8.01 8.09
CA GLU A 315 9.79 7.09 9.06
C GLU A 315 9.34 5.65 8.78
N LEU A 316 10.16 4.70 9.19
CA LEU A 316 9.84 3.27 9.20
C LEU A 316 9.56 2.79 10.61
N LEU A 317 8.60 1.89 10.76
CA LEU A 317 8.48 1.06 11.95
C LEU A 317 9.41 -0.16 11.82
N PHE A 318 10.09 -0.50 12.90
CA PHE A 318 10.81 -1.76 13.06
C PHE A 318 10.23 -2.55 14.23
N ILE A 319 9.93 -3.82 13.98
CA ILE A 319 9.59 -4.81 15.00
C ILE A 319 10.66 -5.90 14.93
N GLU A 320 11.50 -6.02 15.96
CA GLU A 320 12.64 -6.95 16.00
C GLU A 320 12.57 -7.75 17.28
N ASP A 321 12.25 -9.03 17.19
CA ASP A 321 12.03 -9.91 18.37
C ASP A 321 11.07 -9.27 19.39
N GLY A 322 10.02 -8.62 18.89
CA GLY A 322 8.99 -7.93 19.69
C GLY A 322 9.35 -6.54 20.20
N ARG A 323 10.60 -6.08 20.02
CA ARG A 323 11.04 -4.71 20.33
C ARG A 323 10.66 -3.75 19.21
N LEU A 324 10.20 -2.57 19.59
CA LEU A 324 9.74 -1.53 18.68
C LEU A 324 10.73 -0.38 18.59
N SER A 325 10.99 0.09 17.38
CA SER A 325 11.74 1.31 17.13
C SER A 325 11.29 1.96 15.82
N ARG A 326 11.61 3.23 15.61
CA ARG A 326 11.38 3.94 14.35
C ARG A 326 12.70 4.29 13.68
N GLY A 327 12.74 4.19 12.37
CA GLY A 327 13.88 4.57 11.53
C GLY A 327 13.63 5.91 10.87
N LEU A 328 14.56 6.84 11.01
CA LEU A 328 14.49 8.20 10.48
C LEU A 328 15.11 8.29 9.08
N LEU A 329 14.85 9.38 8.39
CA LEU A 329 15.33 9.60 7.02
C LEU A 329 16.86 9.70 6.90
N ASP A 330 17.56 10.00 8.00
CA ASP A 330 19.03 10.03 8.08
C ASP A 330 19.67 8.66 8.35
N GLY A 331 18.84 7.61 8.47
CA GLY A 331 19.28 6.24 8.78
C GLY A 331 19.42 5.93 10.26
N SER A 332 19.19 6.88 11.14
CA SER A 332 19.22 6.65 12.59
C SER A 332 17.99 5.86 13.06
N ARG A 333 18.14 5.18 14.21
CA ARG A 333 17.09 4.40 14.88
C ARG A 333 16.84 4.97 16.27
N VAL A 334 15.59 5.25 16.58
CA VAL A 334 15.16 5.84 17.85
C VAL A 334 13.93 5.13 18.40
N PRO A 335 13.61 5.24 19.70
CA PRO A 335 12.35 4.73 20.25
C PRO A 335 11.12 5.32 19.57
N LEU A 336 9.98 4.62 19.63
CA LEU A 336 8.72 5.17 19.13
C LEU A 336 8.36 6.46 19.87
N ALA A 337 7.75 7.39 19.15
CA ALA A 337 7.07 8.50 19.80
C ALA A 337 5.85 7.99 20.57
N GLN A 338 5.54 8.62 21.71
CA GLN A 338 4.34 8.30 22.49
C GLN A 338 3.23 9.25 22.06
N GLY A 339 2.11 8.68 21.60
CA GLY A 339 0.95 9.43 21.20
C GLY A 339 -0.13 9.41 22.31
N GLU A 340 -0.84 10.51 22.43
CA GLU A 340 -1.98 10.63 23.32
C GLU A 340 -3.27 10.72 22.49
N PRO A 341 -4.30 9.87 22.74
CA PRO A 341 -5.59 9.98 22.07
C PRO A 341 -6.27 11.34 22.36
N GLY A 342 -6.85 11.93 21.32
CA GLY A 342 -7.55 13.21 21.42
C GLY A 342 -6.73 14.45 21.07
N LEU A 343 -5.42 14.32 20.87
CA LEU A 343 -4.56 15.39 20.34
C LEU A 343 -4.38 15.18 18.83
N GLN A 344 -5.34 15.65 18.06
CA GLN A 344 -5.16 15.86 16.61
C GLN A 344 -5.31 17.37 16.35
N ASP A 345 -4.20 18.01 15.99
CA ASP A 345 -4.22 19.35 15.40
C ASP A 345 -4.73 19.35 13.95
#